data_206c84347e97cc322f4eca981e656ee6
#
_entry.id   206c84347e97cc322f4eca981e656ee6
#
_cell.length_a   1.000
_cell.length_b   1.000
_cell.length_c   1.000
_cell.angle_alpha   90.00
_cell.angle_beta   90.00
_cell.angle_gamma   90.00
#
_symmetry.space_group_name_H-M   'P 1'
#
loop_
_entity.id
_entity.type
_entity.pdbx_description
1 polymer ?
#
loop_
_entity_poly.entity_id
_entity_poly.type
_entity_poly.pdbx_seq_one_letter_code
_entity_poly.pdbx_strand_id
1 'polypeptide(L)'
;MKVNIYYGGRGMVDDPTIFVMGKIQEVLEELNVNVTRYNLYEMKNTITTLSQTVTEADAVVLATTVEWLGMGGFMQSFLDSCWLYGDKDQIGKVYMFPVVMAKTYGEREVSLALANSWEIIGGRVAPALNAYVDDTTEFEFNSDYVGIIENY
;
A
#
# COMPACT_ATOMS: atom_id res chain seq x y z
N MET A 1 -6.55 -16.42 6.84
CA MET A 1 -5.65 -15.24 6.81
C MET A 1 -6.39 -14.05 6.22
N LYS A 2 -6.23 -12.90 6.80
CA LYS A 2 -6.85 -11.66 6.36
C LYS A 2 -5.79 -10.61 6.03
N VAL A 3 -5.90 -10.00 4.83
CA VAL A 3 -5.00 -8.94 4.37
C VAL A 3 -5.82 -7.70 4.05
N ASN A 4 -5.42 -6.56 4.59
CA ASN A 4 -6.00 -5.27 4.24
C ASN A 4 -5.05 -4.52 3.32
N ILE A 5 -5.60 -3.92 2.26
CA ILE A 5 -4.86 -3.07 1.33
C ILE A 5 -5.32 -1.64 1.52
N TYR A 6 -4.38 -0.74 1.80
CA TYR A 6 -4.65 0.69 1.95
C TYR A 6 -3.99 1.44 0.80
N TYR A 7 -4.81 2.02 -0.06
CA TYR A 7 -4.35 2.78 -1.21
C TYR A 7 -4.34 4.27 -0.90
N GLY A 8 -3.17 4.88 -0.93
CA GLY A 8 -2.97 6.29 -0.60
C GLY A 8 -2.87 7.25 -1.79
N GLY A 9 -3.06 6.78 -3.01
CA GLY A 9 -3.05 7.63 -4.19
C GLY A 9 -4.37 8.38 -4.39
N ARG A 10 -4.46 9.11 -5.52
CA ARG A 10 -5.61 9.96 -5.81
C ARG A 10 -6.74 9.27 -6.56
N GLY A 11 -6.59 8.00 -6.92
CA GLY A 11 -7.62 7.27 -7.65
C GLY A 11 -7.73 7.62 -9.13
N MET A 12 -6.67 8.12 -9.73
CA MET A 12 -6.65 8.45 -11.17
C MET A 12 -6.72 7.17 -12.00
N VAL A 13 -7.43 7.23 -13.11
CA VAL A 13 -7.64 6.06 -14.01
C VAL A 13 -6.31 5.49 -14.51
N ASP A 14 -5.34 6.35 -14.74
CA ASP A 14 -4.02 5.97 -15.26
C ASP A 14 -2.97 5.71 -14.16
N ASP A 15 -3.40 5.56 -12.91
CA ASP A 15 -2.49 5.31 -11.80
C ASP A 15 -1.97 3.87 -11.86
N PRO A 16 -0.67 3.65 -12.04
CA PRO A 16 -0.11 2.30 -12.09
C PRO A 16 -0.29 1.53 -10.78
N THR A 17 -0.37 2.22 -9.66
CA THR A 17 -0.57 1.57 -8.36
C THR A 17 -1.94 0.88 -8.29
N ILE A 18 -2.97 1.44 -8.91
CA ILE A 18 -4.29 0.81 -8.96
C ILE A 18 -4.23 -0.53 -9.69
N PHE A 19 -3.53 -0.59 -10.81
CA PHE A 19 -3.35 -1.84 -11.54
C PHE A 19 -2.59 -2.88 -10.70
N VAL A 20 -1.50 -2.47 -10.06
CA VAL A 20 -0.69 -3.38 -9.23
C VAL A 20 -1.50 -3.91 -8.05
N MET A 21 -2.26 -3.06 -7.37
CA MET A 21 -3.11 -3.48 -6.26
C MET A 21 -4.18 -4.47 -6.72
N GLY A 22 -4.80 -4.22 -7.85
CA GLY A 22 -5.81 -5.12 -8.40
C GLY A 22 -5.23 -6.49 -8.69
N LYS A 23 -4.02 -6.56 -9.21
CA LYS A 23 -3.34 -7.81 -9.49
C LYS A 23 -2.94 -8.54 -8.21
N ILE A 24 -2.43 -7.82 -7.21
CA ILE A 24 -2.10 -8.41 -5.91
C ILE A 24 -3.38 -8.98 -5.26
N GLN A 25 -4.47 -8.24 -5.27
CA GLN A 25 -5.74 -8.68 -4.72
C GLN A 25 -6.23 -9.95 -5.42
N GLU A 26 -6.16 -9.99 -6.74
CA GLU A 26 -6.55 -11.15 -7.55
C GLU A 26 -5.77 -12.40 -7.15
N VAL A 27 -4.44 -12.28 -7.05
CA VAL A 27 -3.57 -13.41 -6.67
C VAL A 27 -3.88 -13.89 -5.25
N LEU A 28 -4.05 -12.98 -4.31
CA LEU A 28 -4.38 -13.34 -2.92
C LEU A 28 -5.74 -14.05 -2.82
N GLU A 29 -6.73 -13.58 -3.56
CA GLU A 29 -8.06 -14.21 -3.58
C GLU A 29 -8.02 -15.61 -4.19
N GLU A 30 -7.18 -15.83 -5.20
CA GLU A 30 -6.95 -17.16 -5.77
C GLU A 30 -6.34 -18.12 -4.75
N LEU A 31 -5.58 -17.61 -3.78
CA LEU A 31 -4.99 -18.38 -2.70
C LEU A 31 -5.92 -18.50 -1.47
N ASN A 32 -7.17 -18.11 -1.62
CA ASN A 32 -8.19 -18.14 -0.55
C ASN A 32 -7.87 -17.22 0.63
N VAL A 33 -7.15 -16.14 0.36
CA VAL A 33 -6.89 -15.10 1.37
C VAL A 33 -8.04 -14.10 1.34
N ASN A 34 -8.55 -13.73 2.51
CA ASN A 34 -9.60 -12.73 2.63
C ASN A 34 -8.99 -11.33 2.53
N VAL A 35 -9.32 -10.58 1.47
CA VAL A 35 -8.75 -9.27 1.19
C VAL A 35 -9.80 -8.18 1.32
N THR A 36 -9.51 -7.15 2.08
CA THR A 36 -10.31 -5.92 2.16
C THR A 36 -9.46 -4.75 1.67
N ARG A 37 -10.02 -3.95 0.76
CA ARG A 37 -9.32 -2.82 0.17
C ARG A 37 -9.94 -1.51 0.64
N TYR A 38 -9.09 -0.59 1.10
CA TYR A 38 -9.51 0.75 1.53
C TYR A 38 -8.87 1.79 0.62
N ASN A 39 -9.70 2.50 -0.15
CA ASN A 39 -9.24 3.62 -0.98
C ASN A 39 -9.32 4.90 -0.16
N LEU A 40 -8.18 5.39 0.31
CA LEU A 40 -8.14 6.52 1.25
C LEU A 40 -8.72 7.80 0.65
N TYR A 41 -8.60 7.99 -0.67
CA TYR A 41 -9.16 9.18 -1.32
C TYR A 41 -10.69 9.24 -1.23
N GLU A 42 -11.36 8.10 -1.08
CA GLU A 42 -12.80 8.02 -0.89
C GLU A 42 -13.21 8.20 0.57
N MET A 43 -12.26 8.12 1.49
CA MET A 43 -12.50 8.01 2.92
C MET A 43 -11.83 9.16 3.70
N LYS A 44 -11.55 10.28 3.06
CA LYS A 44 -10.76 11.37 3.66
C LYS A 44 -11.35 11.94 4.95
N ASN A 45 -12.66 11.81 5.16
CA ASN A 45 -13.30 12.27 6.41
C ASN A 45 -13.27 11.20 7.52
N THR A 46 -12.88 9.96 7.20
CA THR A 46 -12.89 8.84 8.13
C THR A 46 -11.52 8.16 8.25
N ILE A 47 -10.46 8.73 7.66
CA ILE A 47 -9.12 8.16 7.72
C ILE A 47 -8.68 7.93 9.16
N THR A 48 -9.02 8.83 10.07
CA THR A 48 -8.63 8.73 11.48
C THR A 48 -9.20 7.50 12.19
N THR A 49 -10.27 6.91 11.68
CA THR A 49 -10.87 5.71 12.26
C THR A 49 -10.34 4.40 11.65
N LEU A 50 -9.63 4.49 10.52
CA LEU A 50 -9.14 3.31 9.82
C LEU A 50 -7.99 2.60 10.55
N SER A 51 -7.32 3.27 11.48
CA SER A 51 -6.28 2.63 12.28
C SER A 51 -6.80 1.41 13.04
N GLN A 52 -8.08 1.40 13.38
CA GLN A 52 -8.70 0.27 14.07
C GLN A 52 -8.81 -0.97 13.18
N THR A 53 -8.91 -0.80 11.87
CA THR A 53 -9.01 -1.93 10.94
C THR A 53 -7.71 -2.73 10.85
N VAL A 54 -6.58 -2.12 11.16
CA VAL A 54 -5.27 -2.79 11.17
C VAL A 54 -5.26 -3.95 12.18
N THR A 55 -5.94 -3.79 13.29
CA THR A 55 -5.97 -4.81 14.36
C THR A 55 -6.68 -6.09 13.92
N GLU A 56 -7.48 -6.03 12.88
CA GLU A 56 -8.25 -7.15 12.35
C GLU A 56 -7.49 -7.95 11.29
N ALA A 57 -6.34 -7.46 10.84
CA ALA A 57 -5.60 -8.05 9.74
C ALA A 57 -4.37 -8.82 10.23
N ASP A 58 -4.00 -9.86 9.47
CA ASP A 58 -2.73 -10.58 9.68
C ASP A 58 -1.58 -9.87 8.98
N ALA A 59 -1.87 -9.21 7.86
CA ALA A 59 -0.91 -8.42 7.09
C ALA A 59 -1.61 -7.24 6.45
N VAL A 60 -0.85 -6.19 6.15
CA VAL A 60 -1.36 -5.01 5.45
C VAL A 60 -0.45 -4.70 4.26
N VAL A 61 -1.06 -4.17 3.22
CA VAL A 61 -0.35 -3.63 2.05
C VAL A 61 -0.59 -2.13 2.05
N LEU A 62 0.48 -1.35 2.11
CA LEU A 62 0.42 0.10 1.97
C LEU A 62 0.87 0.44 0.55
N ALA A 63 -0.09 0.78 -0.29
CA ALA A 63 0.14 1.04 -1.71
C ALA A 63 -0.07 2.52 -2.00
N THR A 64 0.90 3.15 -2.65
CA THR A 64 0.80 4.55 -3.01
C THR A 64 1.58 4.85 -4.28
N THR A 65 1.26 6.00 -4.88
CA THR A 65 1.98 6.55 -6.02
C THR A 65 2.77 7.76 -5.53
N VAL A 66 4.00 7.91 -6.01
CA VAL A 66 4.85 9.02 -5.60
C VAL A 66 4.24 10.36 -6.00
N GLU A 67 4.13 11.28 -5.04
CA GLU A 67 3.67 12.65 -5.24
C GLU A 67 4.70 13.59 -4.63
N TRP A 68 5.30 14.45 -5.46
CA TRP A 68 6.30 15.42 -5.01
C TRP A 68 7.40 14.77 -4.16
N LEU A 69 7.89 13.60 -4.60
CA LEU A 69 8.89 12.77 -3.89
C LEU A 69 8.40 12.23 -2.53
N GLY A 70 7.10 12.25 -2.30
CA GLY A 70 6.50 11.76 -1.06
C GLY A 70 5.42 10.72 -1.29
N MET A 71 4.90 10.20 -0.19
CA MET A 71 3.86 9.15 -0.20
C MET A 71 2.45 9.67 -0.38
N GLY A 72 2.27 10.99 -0.46
CA GLY A 72 0.96 11.62 -0.56
C GLY A 72 0.28 11.89 0.78
N GLY A 73 -0.61 12.88 0.79
CA GLY A 73 -1.26 13.35 2.02
C GLY A 73 -2.20 12.32 2.65
N PHE A 74 -2.91 11.54 1.85
CA PHE A 74 -3.83 10.52 2.38
C PHE A 74 -3.06 9.42 3.12
N MET A 75 -1.94 8.95 2.57
CA MET A 75 -1.13 7.93 3.23
C MET A 75 -0.49 8.48 4.50
N GLN A 76 0.00 9.72 4.49
CA GLN A 76 0.54 10.35 5.68
C GLN A 76 -0.51 10.48 6.77
N SER A 77 -1.74 10.87 6.41
CA SER A 77 -2.86 10.97 7.35
C SER A 77 -3.20 9.62 7.97
N PHE A 78 -3.16 8.56 7.17
CA PHE A 78 -3.41 7.21 7.66
C PHE A 78 -2.32 6.78 8.65
N LEU A 79 -1.05 6.98 8.32
CA LEU A 79 0.06 6.65 9.22
C LEU A 79 -0.01 7.45 10.52
N ASP A 80 -0.37 8.72 10.43
CA ASP A 80 -0.52 9.57 11.60
C ASP A 80 -1.65 9.05 12.51
N SER A 81 -2.76 8.60 11.92
CA SER A 81 -3.85 8.03 12.70
C SER A 81 -3.45 6.72 13.38
N CYS A 82 -2.62 5.90 12.72
CA CYS A 82 -2.07 4.68 13.34
C CYS A 82 -1.16 5.02 14.51
N TRP A 83 -0.36 6.06 14.39
CA TRP A 83 0.50 6.53 15.47
C TRP A 83 -0.30 7.03 16.67
N LEU A 84 -1.35 7.84 16.42
CA LEU A 84 -2.12 8.48 17.47
C LEU A 84 -3.15 7.55 18.12
N TYR A 85 -3.81 6.70 17.33
CA TYR A 85 -4.99 5.96 17.78
C TYR A 85 -4.86 4.44 17.65
N GLY A 86 -3.80 3.95 17.01
CA GLY A 86 -3.62 2.53 16.78
C GLY A 86 -3.24 1.76 18.05
N ASP A 87 -3.66 0.49 18.10
CA ASP A 87 -3.22 -0.43 19.14
C ASP A 87 -1.82 -0.95 18.78
N LYS A 88 -0.82 -0.44 19.46
CA LYS A 88 0.58 -0.75 19.14
C LYS A 88 0.96 -2.21 19.36
N ASP A 89 0.32 -2.88 20.31
CA ASP A 89 0.57 -4.30 20.53
C ASP A 89 0.08 -5.13 19.35
N GLN A 90 -1.07 -4.78 18.78
CA GLN A 90 -1.60 -5.46 17.60
C GLN A 90 -0.82 -5.11 16.35
N ILE A 91 -0.46 -3.83 16.17
CA ILE A 91 0.35 -3.38 15.03
C ILE A 91 1.69 -4.12 15.00
N GLY A 92 2.30 -4.37 16.16
CA GLY A 92 3.55 -5.10 16.26
C GLY A 92 3.49 -6.54 15.76
N LYS A 93 2.31 -7.10 15.56
CA LYS A 93 2.09 -8.45 15.05
C LYS A 93 1.77 -8.47 13.56
N VAL A 94 1.63 -7.33 12.93
CA VAL A 94 1.18 -7.20 11.54
C VAL A 94 2.37 -6.86 10.63
N TYR A 95 2.59 -7.67 9.60
CA TYR A 95 3.56 -7.36 8.57
C TYR A 95 2.99 -6.39 7.56
N MET A 96 3.78 -5.40 7.18
CA MET A 96 3.42 -4.44 6.15
C MET A 96 4.25 -4.66 4.89
N PHE A 97 3.57 -4.68 3.76
CA PHE A 97 4.16 -4.84 2.44
C PHE A 97 4.05 -3.52 1.69
N PRO A 98 5.15 -2.76 1.54
CA PRO A 98 5.10 -1.51 0.78
C PRO A 98 4.98 -1.78 -0.71
N VAL A 99 4.07 -1.07 -1.37
CA VAL A 99 3.91 -1.06 -2.83
C VAL A 99 3.95 0.38 -3.29
N VAL A 100 5.01 0.76 -4.00
CA VAL A 100 5.19 2.16 -4.42
C VAL A 100 5.51 2.20 -5.91
N MET A 101 4.68 2.91 -6.64
CA MET A 101 4.86 3.14 -8.08
C MET A 101 5.16 4.62 -8.31
N ALA A 102 5.96 4.90 -9.33
CA ALA A 102 6.26 6.27 -9.74
C ALA A 102 6.13 6.41 -11.25
N LYS A 103 5.60 7.53 -11.69
CA LYS A 103 5.61 7.90 -13.12
C LYS A 103 6.84 8.70 -13.49
N THR A 104 7.54 9.24 -12.51
CA THR A 104 8.73 10.05 -12.73
C THR A 104 9.92 9.56 -11.91
N TYR A 105 9.87 9.70 -10.58
CA TYR A 105 11.03 9.48 -9.74
C TYR A 105 10.62 9.34 -8.28
N GLY A 106 11.41 8.62 -7.50
CA GLY A 106 11.25 8.61 -6.05
C GLY A 106 10.63 7.37 -5.44
N GLU A 107 10.41 6.31 -6.21
CA GLU A 107 9.75 5.09 -5.71
C GLU A 107 10.51 4.41 -4.58
N ARG A 108 11.85 4.43 -4.63
CA ARG A 108 12.67 3.82 -3.58
C ARG A 108 12.66 4.62 -2.30
N GLU A 109 12.75 5.94 -2.44
CA GLU A 109 12.73 6.87 -1.30
C GLU A 109 11.40 6.80 -0.55
N VAL A 110 10.30 6.72 -1.28
CA VAL A 110 8.97 6.61 -0.69
C VAL A 110 8.76 5.23 -0.04
N SER A 111 9.22 4.15 -0.68
CA SER A 111 9.20 2.82 -0.07
C SER A 111 9.93 2.80 1.26
N LEU A 112 11.12 3.41 1.31
CA LEU A 112 11.91 3.49 2.53
C LEU A 112 11.20 4.33 3.59
N ALA A 113 10.58 5.44 3.19
CA ALA A 113 9.82 6.29 4.11
C ALA A 113 8.62 5.53 4.71
N LEU A 114 7.89 4.76 3.90
CA LEU A 114 6.80 3.92 4.40
C LEU A 114 7.31 2.87 5.38
N ALA A 115 8.39 2.18 5.03
CA ALA A 115 8.97 1.15 5.88
C ALA A 115 9.43 1.71 7.22
N ASN A 116 10.17 2.81 7.19
CA ASN A 116 10.66 3.46 8.39
C ASN A 116 9.51 3.98 9.27
N SER A 117 8.47 4.53 8.64
CA SER A 117 7.29 5.03 9.37
C SER A 117 6.56 3.90 10.08
N TRP A 118 6.39 2.76 9.39
CA TRP A 118 5.72 1.61 10.00
C TRP A 118 6.53 1.04 11.18
N GLU A 119 7.84 0.98 11.05
CA GLU A 119 8.73 0.55 12.14
C GLU A 119 8.68 1.50 13.33
N ILE A 120 8.59 2.82 13.08
CA ILE A 120 8.44 3.83 14.14
C ILE A 120 7.14 3.58 14.92
N ILE A 121 6.07 3.22 14.23
CA ILE A 121 4.79 2.89 14.86
C ILE A 121 4.87 1.59 15.66
N GLY A 122 5.85 0.75 15.37
CA GLY A 122 6.06 -0.53 16.07
C GLY A 122 5.77 -1.77 15.23
N GLY A 123 5.49 -1.59 13.95
CA GLY A 123 5.15 -2.68 13.05
C GLY A 123 6.37 -3.37 12.44
N ARG A 124 6.10 -4.43 11.71
CA ARG A 124 7.12 -5.22 10.99
C ARG A 124 6.97 -4.98 9.49
N VAL A 125 8.10 -5.00 8.77
CA VAL A 125 8.12 -4.67 7.35
C VAL A 125 8.62 -5.87 6.55
N ALA A 126 7.92 -6.17 5.44
CA ALA A 126 8.34 -7.13 4.43
C ALA A 126 9.04 -6.40 3.26
N PRO A 127 9.72 -7.13 2.36
CA PRO A 127 10.33 -6.49 1.20
C PRO A 127 9.33 -5.70 0.37
N ALA A 128 9.78 -4.56 -0.19
CA ALA A 128 8.94 -3.67 -0.97
C ALA A 128 8.83 -4.10 -2.42
N LEU A 129 7.68 -3.83 -3.03
CA LEU A 129 7.50 -3.83 -4.47
C LEU A 129 7.45 -2.38 -4.93
N ASN A 130 8.43 -1.96 -5.71
CA ASN A 130 8.44 -0.61 -6.25
C ASN A 130 8.91 -0.61 -7.69
N ALA A 131 8.37 0.31 -8.49
CA ALA A 131 8.71 0.44 -9.89
C ALA A 131 8.43 1.83 -10.43
N TYR A 132 9.10 2.14 -11.51
CA TYR A 132 8.89 3.35 -12.29
C TYR A 132 8.15 2.98 -13.57
N VAL A 133 7.06 3.67 -13.86
CA VAL A 133 6.22 3.40 -15.03
C VAL A 133 5.83 4.70 -15.72
N ASP A 134 6.34 4.90 -16.95
CA ASP A 134 5.99 6.06 -17.77
C ASP A 134 4.60 5.95 -18.38
N ASP A 135 4.25 4.76 -18.85
CA ASP A 135 3.03 4.50 -19.59
C ASP A 135 2.28 3.33 -18.94
N THR A 136 1.15 3.63 -18.33
CA THR A 136 0.32 2.64 -17.64
C THR A 136 -0.19 1.56 -18.59
N THR A 137 -0.52 1.92 -19.83
CA THR A 137 -1.00 0.96 -20.83
C THR A 137 0.08 -0.06 -21.16
N GLU A 138 1.31 0.41 -21.39
CA GLU A 138 2.45 -0.48 -21.65
C GLU A 138 2.69 -1.40 -20.44
N PHE A 139 2.63 -0.85 -19.23
CA PHE A 139 2.81 -1.62 -18.01
C PHE A 139 1.76 -2.73 -17.88
N GLU A 140 0.48 -2.42 -18.14
CA GLU A 140 -0.62 -3.38 -18.01
C GLU A 140 -0.49 -4.57 -18.97
N PHE A 141 0.09 -4.35 -20.15
CA PHE A 141 0.26 -5.39 -21.16
C PHE A 141 1.64 -6.05 -21.13
N ASN A 142 2.52 -5.66 -20.22
CA ASN A 142 3.84 -6.24 -20.11
C ASN A 142 3.82 -7.45 -19.18
N SER A 143 4.01 -8.64 -19.74
CA SER A 143 3.97 -9.90 -18.97
C SER A 143 5.08 -10.02 -17.93
N ASP A 144 6.22 -9.35 -18.13
CA ASP A 144 7.32 -9.38 -17.17
C ASP A 144 6.92 -8.69 -15.86
N TYR A 145 6.22 -7.56 -15.94
CA TYR A 145 5.71 -6.87 -14.76
C TYR A 145 4.67 -7.71 -14.02
N VAL A 146 3.79 -8.39 -14.76
CA VAL A 146 2.79 -9.28 -14.16
C VAL A 146 3.47 -10.41 -13.41
N GLY A 147 4.53 -11.00 -13.98
CA GLY A 147 5.30 -12.06 -13.32
C GLY A 147 5.98 -11.59 -12.04
N ILE A 148 6.52 -10.37 -12.02
CA ILE A 148 7.13 -9.77 -10.83
C ILE A 148 6.08 -9.61 -9.72
N ILE A 149 4.90 -9.12 -10.05
CA ILE A 149 3.81 -8.93 -9.10
C ILE A 149 3.36 -10.28 -8.51
N GLU A 150 3.22 -11.31 -9.34
CA GLU A 150 2.79 -12.64 -8.90
C GLU A 150 3.78 -13.28 -7.93
N ASN A 151 5.07 -13.00 -8.08
CA ASN A 151 6.11 -13.55 -7.21
C ASN A 151 6.31 -12.76 -5.92
N TYR A 152 5.77 -11.55 -5.85
CA TYR A 152 5.86 -10.70 -4.67
C TYR A 152 4.94 -11.15 -3.55
#